data_1cfd8cb65a97cd5fefab21f063e7e5ab
#
_entry.id   1cfd8cb65a97cd5fefab21f063e7e5ab
#
_cell.length_a   1.000
_cell.length_b   1.000
_cell.length_c   1.000
_cell.angle_alpha   90.00
_cell.angle_beta   90.00
_cell.angle_gamma   90.00
#
_symmetry.space_group_name_H-M   'P 1'
#
loop_
_entity.id
_entity.type
_entity.pdbx_description
1 polymer ?
#
loop_
_entity_poly.entity_id
_entity_poly.type
_entity_poly.pdbx_seq_one_letter_code
_entity_poly.pdbx_strand_id
1 'polypeptide(L)'
;DEESTWNELPWKFEAGTPNIAGAIGLAAAIDYLEEIGMENIHQHEQEIVAYLLPKMQEMEGVTVYGPSDPAQHSGVISFTIDGIHPHDVATALDMEGFAVRAGHHCAQPLMRWLDVPATCRASFYIYNTLQEA
;
A
#
# COMPACT_ATOMS: atom_id res chain seq x y z
N ASP A 1 -42.61 -17.15 -10.57
CA ASP A 1 -42.61 -17.20 -9.12
C ASP A 1 -42.66 -15.77 -8.59
N GLU A 2 -43.69 -15.48 -7.76
CA GLU A 2 -43.94 -14.13 -7.24
C GLU A 2 -43.28 -13.92 -5.84
N GLU A 3 -42.60 -14.93 -5.31
CA GLU A 3 -41.99 -14.89 -3.98
C GLU A 3 -40.51 -15.30 -4.07
N SER A 4 -39.63 -14.50 -3.45
CA SER A 4 -38.21 -14.78 -3.31
C SER A 4 -37.90 -15.23 -1.90
N THR A 5 -37.14 -16.32 -1.78
CA THR A 5 -36.66 -16.84 -0.50
C THR A 5 -35.13 -16.82 -0.46
N TRP A 6 -34.60 -16.73 0.75
CA TRP A 6 -33.15 -16.74 0.97
C TRP A 6 -32.66 -18.17 1.24
N ASN A 7 -31.53 -18.53 0.67
CA ASN A 7 -30.89 -19.81 0.92
C ASN A 7 -30.24 -19.83 2.34
N GLU A 8 -29.81 -21.02 2.75
CA GLU A 8 -29.05 -21.19 4.00
C GLU A 8 -27.59 -20.72 3.85
N LEU A 9 -26.92 -20.48 4.96
CA LEU A 9 -25.47 -20.16 4.96
C LEU A 9 -24.66 -21.40 4.58
N PRO A 10 -23.59 -21.26 3.80
CA PRO A 10 -23.00 -19.99 3.27
C PRO A 10 -23.64 -19.51 1.95
N TRP A 11 -24.44 -20.34 1.28
CA TRP A 11 -25.00 -20.08 -0.08
C TRP A 11 -25.88 -18.84 -0.14
N LYS A 12 -26.41 -18.38 0.98
CA LYS A 12 -27.16 -17.13 1.09
C LYS A 12 -26.38 -15.91 0.54
N PHE A 13 -25.05 -15.93 0.65
CA PHE A 13 -24.17 -14.84 0.22
C PHE A 13 -23.44 -15.13 -1.10
N GLU A 14 -23.70 -16.28 -1.71
CA GLU A 14 -23.11 -16.67 -3.00
C GLU A 14 -24.00 -16.20 -4.16
N ALA A 15 -23.44 -15.41 -5.07
CA ALA A 15 -24.17 -14.88 -6.22
C ALA A 15 -24.20 -15.84 -7.43
N GLY A 16 -23.61 -17.01 -7.32
CA GLY A 16 -23.47 -18.00 -8.39
C GLY A 16 -22.17 -18.79 -8.25
N THR A 17 -21.60 -19.22 -9.37
CA THR A 17 -20.33 -19.95 -9.38
C THR A 17 -19.22 -19.11 -8.73
N PRO A 18 -18.52 -19.61 -7.72
CA PRO A 18 -17.44 -18.87 -7.06
C PRO A 18 -16.25 -18.62 -8.00
N ASN A 19 -15.40 -17.66 -7.65
CA ASN A 19 -14.19 -17.35 -8.40
C ASN A 19 -13.12 -18.44 -8.22
N ILE A 20 -13.29 -19.58 -8.90
CA ILE A 20 -12.42 -20.75 -8.79
C ILE A 20 -10.98 -20.43 -9.21
N ALA A 21 -10.82 -19.73 -10.34
CA ALA A 21 -9.51 -19.37 -10.87
C ALA A 21 -8.76 -18.45 -9.92
N GLY A 22 -9.47 -17.47 -9.28
CA GLY A 22 -8.89 -16.58 -8.28
C GLY A 22 -8.45 -17.32 -7.03
N ALA A 23 -9.22 -18.31 -6.56
CA ALA A 23 -8.86 -19.12 -5.40
C ALA A 23 -7.58 -19.95 -5.64
N ILE A 24 -7.50 -20.60 -6.81
CA ILE A 24 -6.31 -21.38 -7.20
C ILE A 24 -5.10 -20.46 -7.38
N GLY A 25 -5.28 -19.29 -8.02
CA GLY A 25 -4.21 -18.32 -8.21
C GLY A 25 -3.70 -17.74 -6.88
N LEU A 26 -4.60 -17.50 -5.92
CA LEU A 26 -4.22 -17.04 -4.58
C LEU A 26 -3.43 -18.12 -3.82
N ALA A 27 -3.82 -19.40 -3.91
CA ALA A 27 -3.07 -20.49 -3.31
C ALA A 27 -1.64 -20.55 -3.86
N ALA A 28 -1.47 -20.48 -5.19
CA ALA A 28 -0.15 -20.46 -5.80
C ALA A 28 0.68 -19.23 -5.40
N ALA A 29 0.06 -18.09 -5.19
CA ALA A 29 0.74 -16.87 -4.70
C ALA A 29 1.19 -17.03 -3.25
N ILE A 30 0.39 -17.69 -2.40
CA ILE A 30 0.76 -17.99 -1.02
C ILE A 30 1.96 -18.94 -0.98
N ASP A 31 1.91 -20.04 -1.74
CA ASP A 31 3.03 -20.98 -1.85
C ASP A 31 4.33 -20.28 -2.26
N TYR A 32 4.25 -19.37 -3.24
CA TYR A 32 5.39 -18.56 -3.67
C TYR A 32 5.95 -17.66 -2.56
N LEU A 33 5.09 -17.00 -1.79
CA LEU A 33 5.53 -16.15 -0.67
C LEU A 33 6.12 -16.99 0.47
N GLU A 34 5.55 -18.17 0.76
CA GLU A 34 6.08 -19.09 1.75
C GLU A 34 7.46 -19.66 1.35
N GLU A 35 7.69 -19.90 0.06
CA GLU A 35 8.99 -20.33 -0.47
C GLU A 35 10.09 -19.26 -0.27
N ILE A 36 9.76 -17.98 -0.45
CA ILE A 36 10.66 -16.84 -0.14
C ILE A 36 10.87 -16.73 1.37
N GLY A 37 9.81 -16.97 2.15
CA GLY A 37 9.73 -16.81 3.60
C GLY A 37 9.26 -15.42 4.01
N MET A 38 8.15 -15.36 4.74
CA MET A 38 7.53 -14.10 5.18
C MET A 38 8.47 -13.23 6.02
N GLU A 39 9.33 -13.85 6.83
CA GLU A 39 10.32 -13.13 7.63
C GLU A 39 11.39 -12.45 6.76
N ASN A 40 11.84 -13.12 5.68
CA ASN A 40 12.79 -12.55 4.73
C ASN A 40 12.17 -11.36 3.99
N ILE A 41 10.89 -11.46 3.63
CA ILE A 41 10.14 -10.37 2.99
C ILE A 41 10.06 -9.18 3.93
N HIS A 42 9.67 -9.40 5.18
CA HIS A 42 9.59 -8.35 6.19
C HIS A 42 10.95 -7.68 6.43
N GLN A 43 12.02 -8.45 6.59
CA GLN A 43 13.37 -7.93 6.76
C GLN A 43 13.79 -7.06 5.56
N HIS A 44 13.52 -7.50 4.34
CA HIS A 44 13.83 -6.74 3.13
C HIS A 44 13.08 -5.39 3.08
N GLU A 45 11.78 -5.39 3.38
CA GLU A 45 11.00 -4.15 3.49
C GLU A 45 11.56 -3.22 4.56
N GLN A 46 11.95 -3.77 5.72
CA GLN A 46 12.57 -3.00 6.81
C GLN A 46 13.90 -2.36 6.42
N GLU A 47 14.74 -3.05 5.66
CA GLU A 47 16.01 -2.51 5.16
C GLU A 47 15.77 -1.28 4.25
N ILE A 48 14.79 -1.36 3.35
CA ILE A 48 14.42 -0.24 2.46
C ILE A 48 13.87 0.94 3.27
N VAL A 49 12.95 0.69 4.19
CA VAL A 49 12.34 1.75 5.01
C VAL A 49 13.37 2.37 5.96
N ALA A 50 14.22 1.59 6.59
CA ALA A 50 15.29 2.09 7.46
C ALA A 50 16.29 3.00 6.72
N TYR A 51 16.48 2.77 5.42
CA TYR A 51 17.31 3.62 4.58
C TYR A 51 16.60 4.92 4.19
N LEU A 52 15.34 4.84 3.75
CA LEU A 52 14.63 5.95 3.12
C LEU A 52 13.93 6.88 4.13
N LEU A 53 13.26 6.32 5.13
CA LEU A 53 12.41 7.08 6.05
C LEU A 53 13.16 8.22 6.77
N PRO A 54 14.35 8.02 7.35
CA PRO A 54 15.09 9.11 7.99
C PRO A 54 15.45 10.23 7.01
N LYS A 55 15.82 9.87 5.78
CA LYS A 55 16.18 10.85 4.74
C LYS A 55 14.97 11.71 4.37
N MET A 56 13.80 11.10 4.21
CA MET A 56 12.56 11.84 3.91
C MET A 56 12.15 12.74 5.08
N GLN A 57 12.35 12.30 6.33
CA GLN A 57 12.05 13.10 7.53
C GLN A 57 12.98 14.32 7.68
N GLU A 58 14.20 14.26 7.13
CA GLU A 58 15.17 15.36 7.14
C GLU A 58 14.97 16.34 5.96
N MET A 59 14.18 16.00 4.95
CA MET A 59 13.91 16.88 3.81
C MET A 59 13.02 18.06 4.21
N GLU A 60 13.49 19.28 3.98
CA GLU A 60 12.70 20.49 4.20
C GLU A 60 11.45 20.49 3.30
N GLY A 61 10.30 20.79 3.90
CA GLY A 61 9.00 20.81 3.20
C GLY A 61 8.37 19.44 2.97
N VAL A 62 8.98 18.35 3.41
CA VAL A 62 8.39 17.00 3.36
C VAL A 62 7.81 16.64 4.73
N THR A 63 6.54 16.29 4.76
CA THR A 63 5.88 15.74 5.94
C THR A 63 5.60 14.26 5.71
N VAL A 64 6.17 13.38 6.55
CA VAL A 64 5.92 11.93 6.53
C VAL A 64 4.86 11.59 7.58
N TYR A 65 3.91 10.74 7.21
CA TYR A 65 2.81 10.27 8.07
C TYR A 65 3.05 8.84 8.53
N GLY A 66 2.91 8.62 9.83
CA GLY A 66 3.11 7.33 10.47
C GLY A 66 4.12 7.40 11.61
N PRO A 67 4.54 6.25 12.15
CA PRO A 67 5.57 6.18 13.18
C PRO A 67 6.90 6.81 12.70
N SER A 68 7.65 7.41 13.61
CA SER A 68 9.00 7.93 13.29
C SER A 68 10.07 6.82 13.27
N ASP A 69 9.79 5.71 13.91
CA ASP A 69 10.68 4.54 13.99
C ASP A 69 10.46 3.63 12.76
N PRO A 70 11.48 3.42 11.91
CA PRO A 70 11.39 2.52 10.76
C PRO A 70 10.91 1.11 11.12
N ALA A 71 11.26 0.60 12.30
CA ALA A 71 10.87 -0.74 12.74
C ALA A 71 9.35 -0.93 12.93
N GLN A 72 8.59 0.17 12.96
CA GLN A 72 7.13 0.16 13.06
C GLN A 72 6.43 0.35 11.72
N HIS A 73 7.18 0.45 10.61
CA HIS A 73 6.65 0.52 9.25
C HIS A 73 6.62 -0.86 8.58
N SER A 74 5.69 -1.04 7.65
CA SER A 74 5.81 -1.99 6.54
C SER A 74 6.50 -1.29 5.36
N GLY A 75 6.60 -1.95 4.21
CA GLY A 75 7.17 -1.37 2.98
C GLY A 75 6.38 -0.19 2.38
N VAL A 76 5.81 0.69 3.21
CA VAL A 76 4.97 1.82 2.77
C VAL A 76 5.35 3.09 3.50
N ILE A 77 5.55 4.18 2.75
CA ILE A 77 5.77 5.54 3.29
C ILE A 77 4.75 6.48 2.66
N SER A 78 3.93 7.13 3.49
CA SER A 78 2.98 8.15 3.07
C SER A 78 3.51 9.54 3.42
N PHE A 79 3.40 10.50 2.49
CA PHE A 79 3.97 11.81 2.66
C PHE A 79 3.21 12.90 1.90
N THR A 80 3.45 14.16 2.27
CA THR A 80 3.08 15.36 1.51
C THR A 80 4.30 16.25 1.32
N ILE A 81 4.22 17.16 0.35
CA ILE A 81 5.20 18.21 0.14
C ILE A 81 4.48 19.55 0.28
N ASP A 82 5.06 20.46 1.06
CA ASP A 82 4.48 21.75 1.36
C ASP A 82 4.17 22.56 0.11
N GLY A 83 2.93 23.03 0.01
CA GLY A 83 2.47 23.87 -1.10
C GLY A 83 2.27 23.14 -2.43
N ILE A 84 2.49 21.83 -2.50
CA ILE A 84 2.33 21.04 -3.73
C ILE A 84 1.23 19.99 -3.53
N HIS A 85 0.25 19.97 -4.43
CA HIS A 85 -0.80 18.97 -4.35
C HIS A 85 -0.24 17.56 -4.63
N PRO A 86 -0.64 16.51 -3.89
CA PRO A 86 -0.11 15.15 -4.05
C PRO A 86 -0.19 14.60 -5.48
N HIS A 87 -1.20 14.96 -6.27
CA HIS A 87 -1.27 14.54 -7.68
C HIS A 87 -0.15 15.17 -8.53
N ASP A 88 0.21 16.42 -8.24
CA ASP A 88 1.29 17.10 -8.97
C ASP A 88 2.65 16.50 -8.58
N VAL A 89 2.84 16.16 -7.31
CA VAL A 89 4.01 15.40 -6.83
C VAL A 89 4.12 14.06 -7.55
N ALA A 90 3.01 13.30 -7.61
CA ALA A 90 3.01 12.01 -8.29
C ALA A 90 3.30 12.14 -9.79
N THR A 91 2.78 13.19 -10.45
CA THR A 91 3.06 13.47 -11.85
C THR A 91 4.53 13.81 -12.08
N ALA A 92 5.11 14.64 -11.22
CA ALA A 92 6.53 15.00 -11.32
C ALA A 92 7.45 13.79 -11.13
N LEU A 93 7.15 12.94 -10.15
CA LEU A 93 7.89 11.71 -9.91
C LEU A 93 7.75 10.70 -11.06
N ASP A 94 6.56 10.58 -11.65
CA ASP A 94 6.32 9.73 -12.83
C ASP A 94 7.17 10.16 -14.04
N MET A 95 7.34 11.46 -14.24
CA MET A 95 8.21 12.00 -15.30
C MET A 95 9.69 11.64 -15.11
N GLU A 96 10.10 11.40 -13.86
CA GLU A 96 11.45 10.95 -13.49
C GLU A 96 11.55 9.41 -13.40
N GLY A 97 10.45 8.68 -13.69
CA GLY A 97 10.41 7.23 -13.69
C GLY A 97 10.02 6.59 -12.35
N PHE A 98 9.52 7.37 -11.40
CA PHE A 98 9.10 6.88 -10.08
C PHE A 98 7.59 6.83 -9.97
N ALA A 99 7.03 5.62 -9.87
CA ALA A 99 5.59 5.42 -9.71
C ALA A 99 5.19 5.46 -8.24
N VAL A 100 4.44 6.49 -7.84
CA VAL A 100 3.81 6.61 -6.52
C VAL A 100 2.30 6.76 -6.67
N ARG A 101 1.55 6.43 -5.62
CA ARG A 101 0.12 6.65 -5.62
C ARG A 101 -0.23 7.95 -4.87
N ALA A 102 -1.04 8.82 -5.49
CA ALA A 102 -1.61 9.99 -4.84
C ALA A 102 -3.11 9.84 -4.60
N GLY A 103 -3.63 10.36 -3.50
CA GLY A 103 -5.06 10.38 -3.18
C GLY A 103 -5.39 10.04 -1.74
N HIS A 104 -6.65 9.60 -1.53
CA HIS A 104 -7.16 9.23 -0.21
C HIS A 104 -6.82 7.79 0.20
N HIS A 105 -6.29 6.96 -0.69
CA HIS A 105 -5.94 5.54 -0.48
C HIS A 105 -7.12 4.68 0.04
N CYS A 106 -8.37 5.01 -0.36
CA CYS A 106 -9.62 4.44 0.15
C CYS A 106 -9.80 4.64 1.68
N ALA A 107 -9.11 5.63 2.26
CA ALA A 107 -9.07 5.94 3.69
C ALA A 107 -9.42 7.42 3.96
N GLN A 108 -10.49 7.92 3.37
CA GLN A 108 -10.91 9.31 3.51
C GLN A 108 -11.11 9.77 4.97
N PRO A 109 -11.62 8.94 5.91
CA PRO A 109 -11.65 9.33 7.32
C PRO A 109 -10.28 9.59 7.93
N LEU A 110 -9.25 8.83 7.51
CA LEU A 110 -7.87 9.03 7.94
C LEU A 110 -7.31 10.37 7.41
N MET A 111 -7.60 10.73 6.16
CA MET A 111 -7.19 12.03 5.61
C MET A 111 -7.78 13.19 6.41
N ARG A 112 -9.04 13.09 6.85
CA ARG A 112 -9.66 14.11 7.72
C ARG A 112 -9.01 14.18 9.09
N TRP A 113 -8.63 13.04 9.67
CA TRP A 113 -7.95 12.99 10.96
C TRP A 113 -6.55 13.59 10.89
N LEU A 114 -5.83 13.38 9.77
CA LEU A 114 -4.52 13.97 9.48
C LEU A 114 -4.61 15.46 9.07
N ASP A 115 -5.80 15.97 8.83
CA ASP A 115 -6.08 17.33 8.32
C ASP A 115 -5.39 17.63 6.98
N VAL A 116 -5.42 16.64 6.07
CA VAL A 116 -4.85 16.77 4.72
C VAL A 116 -5.88 16.38 3.65
N PRO A 117 -5.85 17.02 2.47
CA PRO A 117 -6.75 16.66 1.38
C PRO A 117 -6.44 15.30 0.77
N ALA A 118 -5.18 14.91 0.74
CA ALA A 118 -4.65 13.68 0.18
C ALA A 118 -3.18 13.52 0.57
N THR A 119 -2.61 12.32 0.34
CA THR A 119 -1.16 12.07 0.48
C THR A 119 -0.60 11.39 -0.77
N CYS A 120 0.72 11.48 -0.97
CA CYS A 120 1.47 10.54 -1.80
C CYS A 120 1.84 9.31 -0.98
N ARG A 121 1.94 8.15 -1.64
CA ARG A 121 2.36 6.90 -1.03
C ARG A 121 3.39 6.20 -1.91
N ALA A 122 4.60 6.08 -1.41
CA ALA A 122 5.60 5.16 -1.92
C ALA A 122 5.37 3.78 -1.32
N SER A 123 5.40 2.74 -2.14
CA SER A 123 5.20 1.35 -1.71
C SER A 123 6.32 0.49 -2.28
N PHE A 124 6.96 -0.27 -1.42
CA PHE A 124 8.07 -1.17 -1.73
C PHE A 124 7.68 -2.61 -1.45
N TYR A 125 8.23 -3.54 -2.21
CA TYR A 125 7.99 -4.95 -2.02
C TYR A 125 9.24 -5.77 -2.38
N ILE A 126 9.11 -7.09 -2.42
CA ILE A 126 10.20 -8.06 -2.61
C ILE A 126 11.10 -7.82 -3.84
N TYR A 127 10.63 -7.08 -4.82
CA TYR A 127 11.34 -6.80 -6.06
C TYR A 127 12.02 -5.43 -6.09
N ASN A 128 11.79 -4.56 -5.10
CA ASN A 128 12.44 -3.27 -5.05
C ASN A 128 13.84 -3.38 -4.42
N THR A 129 14.71 -2.47 -4.78
CA THR A 129 16.09 -2.40 -4.31
C THR A 129 16.35 -1.12 -3.53
N LEU A 130 17.40 -1.12 -2.70
CA LEU A 130 17.88 0.10 -2.03
C LEU A 130 18.32 1.19 -3.02
N GLN A 131 18.71 0.81 -4.24
CA GLN A 131 19.12 1.78 -5.27
C GLN A 131 17.90 2.52 -5.85
N GLU A 132 16.74 1.86 -5.91
CA GLU A 132 15.48 2.47 -6.35
C GLU A 132 14.89 3.39 -5.28
N ALA A 133 15.13 3.11 -4.00
CA ALA A 133 14.72 3.94 -2.87
C ALA A 133 15.61 5.17 -2.73
#